data_604a14a230e123ad1db39ac034702172
#
_entry.id   604a14a230e123ad1db39ac034702172
#
_cell.length_a   1.000
_cell.length_b   1.000
_cell.length_c   1.000
_cell.angle_alpha   90.00
_cell.angle_beta   90.00
_cell.angle_gamma   90.00
#
_symmetry.space_group_name_H-M   'P 1'
#
loop_
_entity.id
_entity.type
_entity.pdbx_description
1 polymer ?
#
loop_
_entity_poly.entity_id
_entity_poly.type
_entity_poly.pdbx_seq_one_letter_code
_entity_poly.pdbx_strand_id
1 'polypeptide(L)'
;TPIKSSAASDVYKRQGQKVILAKPQTYMNLSGESIRSLVDYYKIDEEHELIVIYDDINLGVGQLRIREKGSAGGHNGIKNIISCLGTQVFPRIRVGVGEKPARYDLADYVLGHFSKAERELMSEGYDHAVTAACMILSGRIGDAMSEFNRKKKEKQTDRG
;
A
#
# COMPACT_ATOMS: atom_id res chain seq x y z
N THR A 1 29.07 3.88 -2.98
CA THR A 1 28.48 5.23 -2.86
C THR A 1 27.11 5.07 -2.24
N PRO A 2 26.83 5.68 -1.08
CA PRO A 2 25.50 5.61 -0.53
C PRO A 2 24.53 6.24 -1.55
N ILE A 3 23.42 5.52 -1.83
CA ILE A 3 22.35 6.09 -2.61
C ILE A 3 21.85 7.29 -1.84
N LYS A 4 21.94 8.47 -2.44
CA LYS A 4 21.10 9.59 -2.02
C LYS A 4 19.67 9.27 -2.44
N SER A 5 19.06 8.29 -1.77
CA SER A 5 17.68 7.98 -2.05
C SER A 5 16.83 9.00 -1.30
N SER A 6 15.89 9.59 -1.99
CA SER A 6 14.79 10.36 -1.42
C SER A 6 13.79 9.45 -0.66
N ALA A 7 14.23 8.28 -0.25
CA ALA A 7 13.49 7.32 0.54
C ALA A 7 14.30 6.89 1.76
N ALA A 8 13.67 6.84 2.92
CA ALA A 8 14.20 6.10 4.06
C ALA A 8 14.03 4.61 3.76
N SER A 9 15.11 3.85 3.78
CA SER A 9 15.09 2.43 3.46
C SER A 9 15.91 1.62 4.45
N ASP A 10 15.50 0.40 4.69
CA ASP A 10 16.19 -0.57 5.52
C ASP A 10 16.09 -1.98 4.91
N VAL A 11 17.04 -2.82 5.22
CA VAL A 11 17.15 -4.16 4.64
C VAL A 11 16.88 -5.20 5.72
N TYR A 12 15.92 -6.07 5.45
CA TYR A 12 15.52 -7.16 6.35
C TYR A 12 15.60 -8.51 5.66
N LYS A 13 15.78 -9.57 6.44
CA LYS A 13 15.52 -10.94 5.98
C LYS A 13 14.16 -11.40 6.47
N ARG A 14 13.32 -11.82 5.57
CA ARG A 14 12.02 -12.42 5.88
C ARG A 14 11.80 -13.68 5.06
N GLN A 15 11.44 -14.78 5.71
CA GLN A 15 11.21 -16.07 5.06
C GLN A 15 12.39 -16.51 4.16
N GLY A 16 13.62 -16.23 4.59
CA GLY A 16 14.83 -16.53 3.82
C GLY A 16 15.12 -15.57 2.67
N GLN A 17 14.26 -14.57 2.43
CA GLN A 17 14.42 -13.57 1.37
C GLN A 17 14.94 -12.25 1.94
N LYS A 18 15.76 -11.56 1.16
CA LYS A 18 16.17 -10.18 1.44
C LYS A 18 15.01 -9.26 1.02
N VAL A 19 14.52 -8.48 1.97
CA VAL A 19 13.44 -7.52 1.75
C VAL A 19 13.92 -6.12 2.06
N ILE A 20 13.65 -5.18 1.18
CA ILE A 20 13.95 -3.77 1.36
C ILE A 20 12.64 -3.07 1.69
N LEU A 21 12.54 -2.51 2.90
CA LEU A 21 11.43 -1.65 3.28
C LEU A 21 11.82 -0.20 2.98
N ALA A 22 11.03 0.46 2.17
CA ALA A 22 11.29 1.82 1.75
C ALA A 22 10.08 2.73 2.03
N LYS A 23 10.36 3.90 2.59
CA LYS A 23 9.39 4.98 2.77
C LYS A 23 9.86 6.17 1.95
N PRO A 24 9.20 6.52 0.84
CA PRO A 24 9.53 7.72 0.09
C PRO A 24 9.48 8.95 0.99
N GLN A 25 10.49 9.80 0.87
CA GLN A 25 10.60 11.08 1.61
C GLN A 25 10.31 12.27 0.70
N THR A 26 9.97 12.02 -0.54
CA THR A 26 9.48 13.01 -1.49
C THR A 26 8.04 13.41 -1.19
N TYR A 27 7.57 14.50 -1.78
CA TYR A 27 6.14 14.77 -1.83
C TYR A 27 5.39 13.60 -2.53
N MET A 28 4.14 13.41 -2.19
CA MET A 28 3.33 12.28 -2.69
C MET A 28 3.35 12.20 -4.23
N ASN A 29 3.23 13.32 -4.92
CA ASN A 29 3.25 13.40 -6.38
C ASN A 29 4.63 13.14 -7.01
N LEU A 30 5.67 12.93 -6.22
CA LEU A 30 7.04 12.59 -6.63
C LEU A 30 7.50 11.23 -6.11
N SER A 31 6.60 10.42 -5.58
CA SER A 31 6.91 9.10 -5.01
C SER A 31 7.61 8.16 -5.99
N GLY A 32 7.30 8.28 -7.28
CA GLY A 32 7.90 7.46 -8.32
C GLY A 32 9.39 7.70 -8.52
N GLU A 33 9.91 8.89 -8.23
CA GLU A 33 11.34 9.19 -8.33
C GLU A 33 12.13 8.38 -7.30
N SER A 34 11.64 8.30 -6.06
CA SER A 34 12.26 7.50 -5.02
C SER A 34 12.24 6.02 -5.35
N ILE A 35 11.10 5.52 -5.80
CA ILE A 35 10.93 4.10 -6.14
C ILE A 35 11.78 3.75 -7.35
N ARG A 36 11.82 4.59 -8.38
CA ARG A 36 12.67 4.37 -9.56
C ARG A 36 14.14 4.23 -9.18
N SER A 37 14.64 5.09 -8.31
CA SER A 37 16.02 5.02 -7.84
C SER A 37 16.34 3.70 -7.14
N LEU A 38 15.42 3.20 -6.31
CA LEU A 38 15.58 1.92 -5.61
C LEU A 38 15.49 0.74 -6.58
N VAL A 39 14.53 0.75 -7.48
CA VAL A 39 14.35 -0.29 -8.50
C VAL A 39 15.60 -0.41 -9.37
N ASP A 40 16.15 0.70 -9.83
CA ASP A 40 17.35 0.71 -10.66
C ASP A 40 18.59 0.25 -9.87
N TYR A 41 18.75 0.72 -8.64
CA TYR A 41 19.92 0.36 -7.83
C TYR A 41 19.96 -1.13 -7.45
N TYR A 42 18.84 -1.68 -7.00
CA TYR A 42 18.74 -3.09 -6.61
C TYR A 42 18.39 -4.02 -7.78
N LYS A 43 18.18 -3.47 -8.98
CA LYS A 43 17.77 -4.23 -10.17
C LYS A 43 16.52 -5.07 -9.95
N ILE A 44 15.49 -4.41 -9.39
CA ILE A 44 14.22 -5.03 -9.04
C ILE A 44 13.38 -5.28 -10.31
N ASP A 45 12.80 -6.47 -10.41
CA ASP A 45 11.71 -6.77 -11.33
C ASP A 45 10.39 -6.27 -10.71
N GLU A 46 9.80 -5.23 -11.29
CA GLU A 46 8.61 -4.58 -10.75
C GLU A 46 7.41 -5.52 -10.64
N GLU A 47 7.26 -6.44 -11.58
CA GLU A 47 6.14 -7.38 -11.59
C GLU A 47 6.23 -8.41 -10.47
N HIS A 48 7.42 -8.89 -10.14
CA HIS A 48 7.61 -10.02 -9.23
C HIS A 48 8.29 -9.66 -7.90
N GLU A 49 8.95 -8.51 -7.82
CA GLU A 49 9.80 -8.14 -6.70
C GLU A 49 9.45 -6.80 -6.04
N LEU A 50 8.40 -6.12 -6.52
CA LEU A 50 7.93 -4.86 -5.96
C LEU A 50 6.53 -5.03 -5.36
N ILE A 51 6.33 -4.52 -4.15
CA ILE A 51 5.00 -4.35 -3.56
C ILE A 51 4.86 -2.90 -3.14
N VAL A 52 3.83 -2.21 -3.63
CA VAL A 52 3.50 -0.85 -3.21
C VAL A 52 2.31 -0.90 -2.28
N ILE A 53 2.47 -0.38 -1.06
CA ILE A 53 1.42 -0.31 -0.04
C ILE A 53 1.07 1.16 0.15
N TYR A 54 -0.19 1.50 0.02
CA TYR A 54 -0.65 2.88 0.13
C TYR A 54 -2.08 2.99 0.65
N ASP A 55 -2.40 4.15 1.18
CA ASP A 55 -3.73 4.49 1.70
C ASP A 55 -4.72 4.82 0.58
N ASP A 56 -5.99 4.50 0.82
CA ASP A 56 -7.06 4.71 -0.13
C ASP A 56 -8.32 5.27 0.55
N ILE A 57 -8.71 6.47 0.15
CA ILE A 57 -9.93 7.13 0.64
C ILE A 57 -11.23 6.53 0.10
N ASN A 58 -11.16 5.71 -0.95
CA ASN A 58 -12.31 5.07 -1.57
C ASN A 58 -12.64 3.69 -0.97
N LEU A 59 -11.86 3.24 -0.01
CA LEU A 59 -12.11 2.01 0.75
C LEU A 59 -12.47 2.33 2.18
N GLY A 60 -13.35 1.52 2.77
CA GLY A 60 -13.70 1.63 4.18
C GLY A 60 -12.48 1.46 5.10
N VAL A 61 -12.55 2.03 6.29
CA VAL A 61 -11.47 2.03 7.28
C VAL A 61 -11.00 0.60 7.57
N GLY A 62 -9.72 0.32 7.34
CA GLY A 62 -9.09 -0.98 7.57
C GLY A 62 -9.37 -2.05 6.50
N GLN A 63 -10.14 -1.74 5.47
CA GLN A 63 -10.34 -2.66 4.35
C GLN A 63 -9.12 -2.72 3.44
N LEU A 64 -8.81 -3.90 2.92
CA LEU A 64 -7.75 -4.07 1.94
C LEU A 64 -8.29 -4.29 0.53
N ARG A 65 -7.50 -3.86 -0.43
CA ARG A 65 -7.66 -4.21 -1.83
C ARG A 65 -6.29 -4.51 -2.43
N ILE A 66 -6.12 -5.73 -2.90
CA ILE A 66 -4.87 -6.21 -3.49
C ILE A 66 -5.07 -6.38 -4.99
N ARG A 67 -4.10 -5.91 -5.77
CA ARG A 67 -4.07 -6.03 -7.24
C ARG A 67 -2.67 -6.36 -7.71
N GLU A 68 -2.57 -7.09 -8.80
CA GLU A 68 -1.30 -7.37 -9.50
C GLU A 68 -0.93 -6.25 -10.47
N LYS A 69 -1.93 -5.52 -10.95
CA LYS A 69 -1.79 -4.45 -11.95
C LYS A 69 -3.00 -3.52 -11.89
N GLY A 70 -2.87 -2.38 -12.49
CA GLY A 70 -3.99 -1.46 -12.67
C GLY A 70 -3.58 0.00 -12.74
N SER A 71 -4.55 0.85 -13.07
CA SER A 71 -4.37 2.31 -13.12
C SER A 71 -4.23 2.92 -11.73
N ALA A 72 -3.90 4.20 -11.71
CA ALA A 72 -3.73 4.96 -10.47
C ALA A 72 -5.04 5.22 -9.70
N GLY A 73 -6.20 5.13 -10.36
CA GLY A 73 -7.49 5.40 -9.73
C GLY A 73 -7.60 6.78 -9.08
N GLY A 74 -6.92 7.79 -9.63
CA GLY A 74 -6.88 9.15 -9.10
C GLY A 74 -5.84 9.39 -7.99
N HIS A 75 -5.10 8.37 -7.55
CA HIS A 75 -4.04 8.53 -6.55
C HIS A 75 -2.78 9.13 -7.18
N ASN A 76 -2.40 10.33 -6.77
CA ASN A 76 -1.28 11.08 -7.36
C ASN A 76 0.07 10.37 -7.22
N GLY A 77 0.33 9.75 -6.08
CA GLY A 77 1.56 9.00 -5.85
C GLY A 77 1.68 7.80 -6.80
N ILE A 78 0.62 7.02 -6.95
CA ILE A 78 0.60 5.87 -7.87
C ILE A 78 0.72 6.32 -9.33
N LYS A 79 0.07 7.42 -9.70
CA LYS A 79 0.20 8.01 -11.03
C LYS A 79 1.65 8.36 -11.36
N ASN A 80 2.37 8.95 -10.43
CA ASN A 80 3.79 9.25 -10.60
C ASN A 80 4.66 7.99 -10.64
N ILE A 81 4.37 7.00 -9.81
CA ILE A 81 5.08 5.70 -9.83
C ILE A 81 4.93 5.03 -11.19
N ILE A 82 3.72 4.95 -11.73
CA ILE A 82 3.44 4.40 -13.05
C ILE A 82 4.22 5.16 -14.12
N SER A 83 4.23 6.48 -14.07
CA SER A 83 4.97 7.32 -15.01
C SER A 83 6.47 7.06 -14.94
N CYS A 84 7.04 7.00 -13.74
CA CYS A 84 8.49 6.81 -13.55
C CYS A 84 8.96 5.39 -13.88
N LEU A 85 8.15 4.37 -13.56
CA LEU A 85 8.48 2.97 -13.87
C LEU A 85 8.16 2.58 -15.33
N GLY A 86 7.27 3.31 -15.97
CA GLY A 86 6.80 3.00 -17.32
C GLY A 86 5.90 1.77 -17.41
N THR A 87 5.34 1.33 -16.30
CA THR A 87 4.47 0.15 -16.23
C THR A 87 3.39 0.31 -15.17
N GLN A 88 2.25 -0.33 -15.41
CA GLN A 88 1.17 -0.50 -14.43
C GLN A 88 1.19 -1.90 -13.78
N VAL A 89 2.13 -2.75 -14.19
CA VAL A 89 2.19 -4.15 -13.75
C VAL A 89 3.15 -4.27 -12.59
N PHE A 90 2.63 -4.05 -11.40
CA PHE A 90 3.30 -4.30 -10.13
C PHE A 90 2.27 -4.58 -9.03
N PRO A 91 2.56 -5.50 -8.11
CA PRO A 91 1.72 -5.77 -6.95
C PRO A 91 1.49 -4.54 -6.08
N ARG A 92 0.26 -4.37 -5.63
CA ARG A 92 -0.12 -3.27 -4.74
C ARG A 92 -1.13 -3.71 -3.70
N ILE A 93 -1.00 -3.15 -2.52
CA ILE A 93 -1.92 -3.31 -1.40
C ILE A 93 -2.49 -1.94 -1.06
N ARG A 94 -3.78 -1.76 -1.25
CA ARG A 94 -4.50 -0.54 -0.88
C ARG A 94 -5.09 -0.74 0.51
N VAL A 95 -4.82 0.18 1.42
CA VAL A 95 -5.35 0.16 2.79
C VAL A 95 -6.39 1.26 2.92
N GLY A 96 -7.63 0.89 3.17
CA GLY A 96 -8.72 1.83 3.29
C GLY A 96 -8.59 2.72 4.54
N VAL A 97 -8.77 4.02 4.34
CA VAL A 97 -8.79 5.02 5.42
C VAL A 97 -10.15 5.72 5.54
N GLY A 98 -11.10 5.35 4.68
CA GLY A 98 -12.41 5.98 4.61
C GLY A 98 -12.39 7.33 3.89
N GLU A 99 -13.55 7.85 3.61
CA GLU A 99 -13.69 9.16 2.96
C GLU A 99 -13.17 10.27 3.88
N LYS A 100 -12.31 11.12 3.34
CA LYS A 100 -11.88 12.32 4.05
C LYS A 100 -12.80 13.50 3.73
N PRO A 101 -13.10 14.36 4.71
CA PRO A 101 -13.71 15.64 4.42
C PRO A 101 -12.83 16.48 3.49
N ALA A 102 -13.45 17.18 2.53
CA ALA A 102 -12.75 17.94 1.47
C ALA A 102 -11.76 19.02 1.96
N ARG A 103 -11.79 19.37 3.26
CA ARG A 103 -11.00 20.44 3.86
C ARG A 103 -9.73 19.98 4.57
N TYR A 104 -9.47 18.67 4.66
CA TYR A 104 -8.34 18.14 5.42
C TYR A 104 -7.27 17.57 4.49
N ASP A 105 -6.02 17.82 4.82
CA ASP A 105 -4.91 17.05 4.31
C ASP A 105 -5.04 15.60 4.78
N LEU A 106 -4.72 14.64 3.92
CA LEU A 106 -4.90 13.22 4.25
C LEU A 106 -4.02 12.79 5.44
N ALA A 107 -2.80 13.30 5.54
CA ALA A 107 -1.91 13.00 6.66
C ALA A 107 -2.49 13.52 7.98
N ASP A 108 -3.00 14.75 8.00
CA ASP A 108 -3.64 15.35 9.18
C ASP A 108 -4.92 14.60 9.54
N TYR A 109 -5.70 14.18 8.56
CA TYR A 109 -6.91 13.41 8.77
C TYR A 109 -6.61 12.03 9.40
N VAL A 110 -5.65 11.29 8.86
CA VAL A 110 -5.27 9.97 9.37
C VAL A 110 -4.69 10.07 10.79
N LEU A 111 -3.91 11.09 11.09
CA LEU A 111 -3.26 11.25 12.39
C LEU A 111 -4.19 11.82 13.48
N GLY A 112 -5.21 12.62 13.11
CA GLY A 112 -5.99 13.40 14.05
C GLY A 112 -7.47 13.02 14.19
N HIS A 113 -8.05 12.24 13.29
CA HIS A 113 -9.50 12.13 13.15
C HIS A 113 -10.08 10.71 13.25
N PHE A 114 -9.27 9.68 13.44
CA PHE A 114 -9.80 8.35 13.70
C PHE A 114 -10.40 8.27 15.12
N SER A 115 -11.64 7.82 15.20
CA SER A 115 -12.25 7.39 16.45
C SER A 115 -11.51 6.19 17.03
N LYS A 116 -11.78 5.86 18.31
CA LYS A 116 -11.20 4.65 18.92
C LYS A 116 -11.55 3.39 18.12
N ALA A 117 -12.81 3.25 17.70
CA ALA A 117 -13.27 2.13 16.88
C ALA A 117 -12.56 2.08 15.52
N GLU A 118 -12.38 3.22 14.85
CA GLU A 118 -11.66 3.30 13.59
C GLU A 118 -10.17 2.98 13.74
N ARG A 119 -9.53 3.39 14.84
CA ARG A 119 -8.15 3.02 15.14
C ARG A 119 -7.96 1.52 15.33
N GLU A 120 -8.93 0.85 15.94
CA GLU A 120 -8.93 -0.61 16.07
C GLU A 120 -9.07 -1.27 14.70
N LEU A 121 -9.94 -0.78 13.83
CA LEU A 121 -10.08 -1.25 12.45
C LEU A 121 -8.82 -1.01 11.62
N MET A 122 -8.15 0.13 11.80
CA MET A 122 -6.88 0.41 11.13
C MET A 122 -5.77 -0.51 11.61
N SER A 123 -5.68 -0.79 12.91
CA SER A 123 -4.70 -1.72 13.47
C SER A 123 -4.89 -3.13 12.88
N GLU A 124 -6.12 -3.61 12.80
CA GLU A 124 -6.46 -4.87 12.15
C GLU A 124 -6.10 -4.84 10.64
N GLY A 125 -6.38 -3.73 9.97
CA GLY A 125 -6.04 -3.52 8.56
C GLY A 125 -4.53 -3.55 8.31
N TYR A 126 -3.73 -2.97 9.18
CA TYR A 126 -2.27 -3.03 9.09
C TYR A 126 -1.75 -4.46 9.29
N ASP A 127 -2.28 -5.20 10.24
CA ASP A 127 -1.93 -6.60 10.45
C ASP A 127 -2.26 -7.45 9.22
N HIS A 128 -3.41 -7.23 8.63
CA HIS A 128 -3.82 -7.88 7.38
C HIS A 128 -2.90 -7.49 6.21
N ALA A 129 -2.48 -6.23 6.12
CA ALA A 129 -1.56 -5.79 5.08
C ALA A 129 -0.19 -6.46 5.21
N VAL A 130 0.32 -6.63 6.42
CA VAL A 130 1.57 -7.37 6.68
C VAL A 130 1.42 -8.83 6.27
N THR A 131 0.33 -9.47 6.65
CA THR A 131 0.04 -10.87 6.27
C THR A 131 -0.04 -11.01 4.75
N ALA A 132 -0.77 -10.12 4.09
CA ALA A 132 -0.89 -10.10 2.64
C ALA A 132 0.48 -9.90 1.96
N ALA A 133 1.30 -8.99 2.44
CA ALA A 133 2.65 -8.76 1.91
C ALA A 133 3.52 -10.02 2.05
N CYS A 134 3.46 -10.72 3.18
CA CYS A 134 4.17 -11.99 3.38
C CYS A 134 3.68 -13.09 2.43
N MET A 135 2.38 -13.16 2.17
CA MET A 135 1.82 -14.09 1.18
C MET A 135 2.32 -13.78 -0.23
N ILE A 136 2.37 -12.51 -0.61
CA ILE A 136 2.91 -12.08 -1.91
C ILE A 136 4.40 -12.42 -2.04
N LEU A 137 5.19 -12.17 -1.00
CA LEU A 137 6.62 -12.55 -0.96
C LEU A 137 6.83 -14.06 -1.12
N SER A 138 5.87 -14.87 -0.71
CA SER A 138 5.87 -16.32 -0.88
C SER A 138 5.31 -16.79 -2.23
N GLY A 139 5.04 -15.87 -3.15
CA GLY A 139 4.46 -16.19 -4.47
C GLY A 139 2.95 -16.50 -4.44
N ARG A 140 2.24 -16.13 -3.38
CA ARG A 140 0.83 -16.47 -3.15
C ARG A 140 -0.10 -15.25 -3.24
N ILE A 141 0.10 -14.40 -4.23
CA ILE A 141 -0.73 -13.20 -4.41
C ILE A 141 -2.20 -13.55 -4.70
N GLY A 142 -2.46 -14.61 -5.45
CA GLY A 142 -3.82 -15.07 -5.72
C GLY A 142 -4.58 -15.43 -4.45
N ASP A 143 -3.93 -16.11 -3.51
CA ASP A 143 -4.50 -16.45 -2.21
C ASP A 143 -4.75 -15.20 -1.37
N ALA A 144 -3.79 -14.25 -1.36
CA ALA A 144 -3.96 -12.98 -0.68
C ALA A 144 -5.16 -12.18 -1.23
N MET A 145 -5.32 -12.14 -2.54
CA MET A 145 -6.47 -11.49 -3.19
C MET A 145 -7.78 -12.17 -2.80
N SER A 146 -7.82 -13.49 -2.78
CA SER A 146 -9.02 -14.26 -2.38
C SER A 146 -9.40 -14.02 -0.94
N GLU A 147 -8.45 -13.90 -0.04
CA GLU A 147 -8.69 -13.72 1.38
C GLU A 147 -9.09 -12.29 1.73
N PHE A 148 -8.36 -11.29 1.21
CA PHE A 148 -8.49 -9.91 1.67
C PHE A 148 -9.36 -9.00 0.79
N ASN A 149 -9.63 -9.38 -0.46
CA ASN A 149 -10.50 -8.59 -1.35
C ASN A 149 -12.00 -8.79 -1.09
N ARG A 150 -12.37 -9.63 -0.14
CA ARG A 150 -13.79 -9.86 0.18
C ARG A 150 -14.40 -8.59 0.77
N LYS A 151 -15.57 -8.21 0.28
CA LYS A 151 -16.40 -7.23 0.98
C LYS A 151 -16.81 -7.82 2.32
N LYS A 152 -16.56 -7.13 3.44
CA LYS A 152 -17.25 -7.48 4.69
C LYS A 152 -18.75 -7.43 4.37
N LYS A 153 -19.45 -8.56 4.55
CA LYS A 153 -20.91 -8.53 4.60
C LYS A 153 -21.25 -7.59 5.76
N GLU A 154 -21.94 -6.50 5.48
CA GLU A 154 -22.59 -5.73 6.52
C GLU A 154 -23.40 -6.74 7.34
N LYS A 155 -23.14 -6.80 8.65
CA LYS A 155 -24.06 -7.50 9.55
C LYS A 155 -25.36 -6.76 9.38
N GLN A 156 -26.33 -7.36 8.70
CA GLN A 156 -27.71 -6.98 8.84
C GLN A 156 -27.99 -6.99 10.35
N THR A 157 -28.08 -5.82 10.94
CA THR A 157 -28.70 -5.64 12.24
C THR A 157 -30.15 -6.05 12.00
N ASP A 158 -30.46 -7.25 12.42
CA ASP A 158 -31.83 -7.73 12.51
C ASP A 158 -32.56 -6.79 13.45
N ARG A 159 -33.26 -5.82 12.86
CA ARG A 159 -34.26 -5.05 13.59
C ARG A 159 -35.50 -5.89 13.61
N GLY A 160 -35.51 -6.84 14.54
CA GLY A 160 -36.75 -7.45 15.02
C GLY A 160 -37.51 -6.47 15.89
#